data_e34c7f3d7e3adad7b4a6417141bd312a
#
_entry.id   e34c7f3d7e3adad7b4a6417141bd312a
#
_cell.length_a   1.000
_cell.length_b   1.000
_cell.length_c   1.000
_cell.angle_alpha   90.00
_cell.angle_beta   90.00
_cell.angle_gamma   90.00
#
_symmetry.space_group_name_H-M   'P 1'
#
loop_
_entity.id
_entity.type
_entity.pdbx_description
1 polymer ?
#
loop_
_entity_poly.entity_id
_entity_poly.type
_entity_poly.pdbx_seq_one_letter_code
_entity_poly.pdbx_strand_id
1 'polypeptide(L)'
;ILMAGTVLTACSNPDEFSDSENLSLKYTRSDKTDDTFNYADGAKTAPSSYDTYSAKITDFELRLFRNRHKSGSYVFCPANAVLNLEAMANGASGDTQEEITNALCSGVTLENMNQCASYFASRIQSVASSDKSPESSQSSEKDSEKNSDKSFVKLCNSLISNDNADIMTGFLQTTKDYYDTNVLRFNFSDSDALKKLDKKYADFTNNGSVFENLDAKQSVISLSATDICDRWLNPYAQTDIEKAKFKLADGEKEVTYMTSNETYMK
;
A
#
# COMPACT_ATOMS: atom_id res chain seq x y z
N ILE A 1 -4.99 -0.53 -16.30
CA ILE A 1 -4.77 -0.46 -14.85
C ILE A 1 -3.85 -1.60 -14.48
N LEU A 2 -2.60 -1.30 -14.18
CA LEU A 2 -1.63 -2.28 -13.68
C LEU A 2 -1.75 -2.30 -12.16
N MET A 3 -2.17 -3.42 -11.60
CA MET A 3 -2.19 -3.63 -10.15
C MET A 3 -0.97 -4.48 -9.80
N ALA A 4 0.06 -3.86 -9.26
CA ALA A 4 1.18 -4.57 -8.67
C ALA A 4 1.03 -4.56 -7.15
N GLY A 5 0.83 -5.72 -6.57
CA GLY A 5 0.83 -5.91 -5.12
C GLY A 5 2.07 -6.68 -4.71
N THR A 6 2.99 -6.01 -4.04
CA THR A 6 4.19 -6.64 -3.48
C THR A 6 4.62 -5.92 -2.21
N VAL A 7 5.24 -6.65 -1.32
CA VAL A 7 5.81 -6.18 -0.04
C VAL A 7 7.11 -5.42 -0.31
N LEU A 8 7.30 -4.25 0.27
CA LEU A 8 8.29 -3.28 -0.19
C LEU A 8 9.05 -2.57 0.91
N THR A 9 10.33 -2.38 0.68
CA THR A 9 11.22 -1.55 1.48
C THR A 9 11.35 -0.14 0.90
N ALA A 10 10.87 0.84 1.64
CA ALA A 10 10.98 2.29 1.43
C ALA A 10 10.14 2.90 0.28
N CYS A 11 9.08 3.63 0.64
CA CYS A 11 8.59 4.70 -0.23
C CYS A 11 9.76 5.63 -0.55
N SER A 12 10.16 5.62 -1.80
CA SER A 12 11.21 6.49 -2.27
C SER A 12 10.81 7.95 -2.05
N ASN A 13 11.77 8.73 -1.56
CA ASN A 13 11.57 10.14 -1.36
C ASN A 13 11.12 10.78 -2.68
N PRO A 14 10.02 11.56 -2.71
CA PRO A 14 9.60 12.32 -3.90
C PRO A 14 10.73 13.18 -4.48
N ASP A 15 11.69 13.57 -3.65
CA ASP A 15 12.83 14.43 -4.00
C ASP A 15 13.84 13.80 -4.99
N GLU A 16 13.70 12.50 -5.32
CA GLU A 16 14.55 11.85 -6.31
C GLU A 16 14.16 12.10 -7.76
N PHE A 17 12.99 12.68 -8.01
CA PHE A 17 12.57 13.09 -9.35
C PHE A 17 12.78 14.59 -9.53
N SER A 18 13.06 15.01 -10.78
CA SER A 18 13.12 16.42 -11.11
C SER A 18 11.75 17.11 -10.93
N ASP A 19 11.73 18.41 -10.73
CA ASP A 19 10.49 19.19 -10.57
C ASP A 19 9.52 19.05 -11.77
N SER A 20 10.04 18.72 -12.97
CA SER A 20 9.22 18.48 -14.15
C SER A 20 8.53 17.11 -14.13
N GLU A 21 9.09 16.13 -13.40
CA GLU A 21 8.58 14.79 -13.27
C GLU A 21 7.70 14.63 -12.03
N ASN A 22 8.00 15.36 -10.96
CA ASN A 22 7.30 15.29 -9.68
C ASN A 22 6.26 16.42 -9.54
N LEU A 23 5.03 16.11 -9.85
CA LEU A 23 3.92 17.05 -9.66
C LEU A 23 3.40 17.10 -8.22
N SER A 24 3.84 16.19 -7.35
CA SER A 24 3.40 16.14 -5.96
C SER A 24 3.71 17.43 -5.20
N LEU A 25 4.77 18.14 -5.58
CA LEU A 25 5.12 19.45 -5.01
C LEU A 25 4.09 20.55 -5.30
N LYS A 26 3.22 20.37 -6.31
CA LYS A 26 2.15 21.31 -6.66
C LYS A 26 0.85 21.03 -5.90
N TYR A 27 0.73 19.85 -5.30
CA TYR A 27 -0.46 19.43 -4.60
C TYR A 27 -0.10 19.16 -3.15
N THR A 28 -0.41 20.12 -2.29
CA THR A 28 -0.39 19.93 -0.83
C THR A 28 -1.76 19.44 -0.38
N ARG A 29 -1.79 18.72 0.71
CA ARG A 29 -3.05 18.30 1.32
C ARG A 29 -3.87 19.52 1.69
N SER A 30 -5.17 19.52 1.34
CA SER A 30 -6.03 20.66 1.62
C SER A 30 -6.48 20.66 3.07
N ASP A 31 -6.69 21.84 3.65
CA ASP A 31 -7.19 22.02 5.03
C ASP A 31 -8.59 21.41 5.25
N LYS A 32 -9.32 21.09 4.16
CA LYS A 32 -10.65 20.45 4.24
C LYS A 32 -10.63 19.03 4.82
N THR A 33 -9.47 18.39 4.82
CA THR A 33 -9.30 17.04 5.39
C THR A 33 -8.70 17.08 6.80
N ASP A 34 -8.36 18.26 7.30
CA ASP A 34 -7.54 18.45 8.51
C ASP A 34 -8.29 18.15 9.81
N ASP A 35 -9.59 18.38 9.86
CA ASP A 35 -10.38 18.18 11.09
C ASP A 35 -10.56 16.69 11.46
N THR A 36 -10.38 15.79 10.49
CA THR A 36 -10.57 14.34 10.69
C THR A 36 -9.30 13.53 10.52
N PHE A 37 -8.26 14.04 9.83
CA PHE A 37 -7.11 13.23 9.41
C PHE A 37 -5.77 13.96 9.57
N ASN A 38 -5.30 14.07 10.79
CA ASN A 38 -3.91 14.43 11.00
C ASN A 38 -3.07 13.15 11.10
N TYR A 39 -2.31 12.83 10.06
CA TYR A 39 -1.41 11.66 10.06
C TYR A 39 -0.38 11.70 11.19
N ALA A 40 -0.01 12.89 11.67
CA ALA A 40 0.96 13.05 12.76
C ALA A 40 0.36 12.70 14.14
N ASP A 41 -0.95 12.88 14.32
CA ASP A 41 -1.62 12.67 15.61
C ASP A 41 -2.47 11.38 15.67
N GLY A 42 -2.51 10.61 14.58
CA GLY A 42 -3.44 9.48 14.39
C GLY A 42 -4.87 9.95 14.15
N ALA A 43 -5.62 9.20 13.36
CA ALA A 43 -7.02 9.53 13.08
C ALA A 43 -7.83 9.50 14.38
N LYS A 44 -8.38 10.62 14.75
CA LYS A 44 -9.03 10.80 16.06
C LYS A 44 -10.42 10.17 16.11
N THR A 45 -11.13 10.08 15.00
CA THR A 45 -12.51 9.59 14.96
C THR A 45 -12.79 8.86 13.64
N ALA A 46 -13.34 7.64 13.74
CA ALA A 46 -13.80 6.92 12.55
C ALA A 46 -15.01 7.66 11.93
N PRO A 47 -15.07 7.76 10.59
CA PRO A 47 -16.30 8.20 9.93
C PRO A 47 -17.49 7.32 10.35
N SER A 48 -18.68 7.89 10.44
CA SER A 48 -19.90 7.14 10.84
C SER A 48 -20.23 5.97 9.91
N SER A 49 -19.77 6.03 8.68
CA SER A 49 -19.93 4.96 7.67
C SER A 49 -18.83 3.89 7.74
N TYR A 50 -17.84 4.02 8.63
CA TYR A 50 -16.65 3.17 8.60
C TYR A 50 -16.93 1.68 8.80
N ASP A 51 -17.82 1.33 9.71
CA ASP A 51 -18.16 -0.09 9.95
C ASP A 51 -18.83 -0.72 8.72
N THR A 52 -19.75 0.02 8.08
CA THR A 52 -20.40 -0.43 6.84
C THR A 52 -19.39 -0.53 5.70
N TYR A 53 -18.54 0.48 5.55
CA TYR A 53 -17.47 0.48 4.57
C TYR A 53 -16.52 -0.71 4.78
N SER A 54 -16.00 -0.89 5.99
CA SER A 54 -15.05 -1.98 6.31
C SER A 54 -15.63 -3.37 6.01
N ALA A 55 -16.90 -3.60 6.37
CA ALA A 55 -17.56 -4.88 6.08
C ALA A 55 -17.69 -5.13 4.56
N LYS A 56 -18.04 -4.10 3.78
CA LYS A 56 -18.17 -4.20 2.32
C LYS A 56 -16.83 -4.40 1.64
N ILE A 57 -15.81 -3.66 2.05
CA ILE A 57 -14.45 -3.80 1.53
C ILE A 57 -13.90 -5.19 1.84
N THR A 58 -14.08 -5.69 3.06
CA THR A 58 -13.69 -7.07 3.40
C THR A 58 -14.36 -8.11 2.50
N ASP A 59 -15.65 -7.96 2.19
CA ASP A 59 -16.33 -8.85 1.24
C ASP A 59 -15.73 -8.77 -0.17
N PHE A 60 -15.43 -7.56 -0.65
CA PHE A 60 -14.75 -7.37 -1.93
C PHE A 60 -13.37 -8.03 -1.94
N GLU A 61 -12.57 -7.83 -0.90
CA GLU A 61 -11.22 -8.40 -0.76
C GLU A 61 -11.26 -9.93 -0.75
N LEU A 62 -12.21 -10.53 -0.03
CA LEU A 62 -12.39 -11.98 -0.02
C LEU A 62 -12.82 -12.53 -1.39
N ARG A 63 -13.70 -11.82 -2.10
CA ARG A 63 -14.08 -12.19 -3.48
C ARG A 63 -12.88 -12.10 -4.42
N LEU A 64 -12.09 -11.03 -4.32
CA LEU A 64 -10.88 -10.83 -5.12
C LEU A 64 -9.86 -11.94 -4.84
N PHE A 65 -9.63 -12.27 -3.56
CA PHE A 65 -8.76 -13.36 -3.15
C PHE A 65 -9.20 -14.70 -3.76
N ARG A 66 -10.48 -15.06 -3.62
CA ARG A 66 -11.02 -16.32 -4.17
C ARG A 66 -10.88 -16.40 -5.68
N ASN A 67 -11.07 -15.30 -6.39
CA ASN A 67 -10.94 -15.25 -7.84
C ASN A 67 -9.48 -15.32 -8.33
N ARG A 68 -8.55 -14.85 -7.52
CA ARG A 68 -7.12 -14.83 -7.87
C ARG A 68 -6.36 -16.03 -7.34
N HIS A 69 -6.88 -16.69 -6.31
CA HIS A 69 -6.22 -17.85 -5.73
C HIS A 69 -6.10 -18.99 -6.75
N LYS A 70 -4.86 -19.34 -7.03
CA LYS A 70 -4.47 -20.54 -7.79
C LYS A 70 -3.69 -21.46 -6.85
N SER A 71 -3.42 -22.67 -7.29
CA SER A 71 -2.53 -23.56 -6.55
C SER A 71 -1.12 -22.96 -6.38
N GLY A 72 -0.49 -23.22 -5.25
CA GLY A 72 0.87 -22.76 -4.94
C GLY A 72 0.90 -21.64 -3.90
N SER A 73 2.11 -21.19 -3.59
CA SER A 73 2.35 -20.11 -2.65
C SER A 73 2.33 -18.76 -3.38
N TYR A 74 1.64 -17.79 -2.81
CA TYR A 74 1.68 -16.42 -3.32
C TYR A 74 1.40 -15.42 -2.20
N VAL A 75 1.84 -14.20 -2.43
CA VAL A 75 1.56 -13.06 -1.55
C VAL A 75 0.59 -12.13 -2.26
N PHE A 76 -0.42 -11.67 -1.54
CA PHE A 76 -1.46 -10.82 -2.07
C PHE A 76 -1.89 -9.79 -1.03
N CYS A 77 -1.87 -8.51 -1.38
CA CYS A 77 -2.38 -7.43 -0.55
C CYS A 77 -3.63 -6.83 -1.21
N PRO A 78 -4.83 -7.27 -0.83
CA PRO A 78 -6.06 -6.79 -1.45
C PRO A 78 -6.31 -5.31 -1.17
N ALA A 79 -5.86 -4.78 -0.04
CA ALA A 79 -5.98 -3.36 0.31
C ALA A 79 -5.36 -2.44 -0.76
N ASN A 80 -4.24 -2.84 -1.38
CA ASN A 80 -3.65 -2.08 -2.48
C ASN A 80 -4.59 -1.99 -3.69
N ALA A 81 -5.29 -3.07 -4.01
CA ALA A 81 -6.27 -3.08 -5.09
C ALA A 81 -7.46 -2.16 -4.78
N VAL A 82 -7.93 -2.20 -3.54
CA VAL A 82 -9.02 -1.33 -3.05
C VAL A 82 -8.63 0.13 -3.17
N LEU A 83 -7.51 0.54 -2.56
CA LEU A 83 -7.05 1.93 -2.58
C LEU A 83 -6.83 2.46 -4.00
N ASN A 84 -6.30 1.62 -4.90
CA ASN A 84 -6.16 2.00 -6.31
C ASN A 84 -7.51 2.21 -7.00
N LEU A 85 -8.45 1.31 -6.81
CA LEU A 85 -9.77 1.41 -7.45
C LEU A 85 -10.57 2.60 -6.91
N GLU A 86 -10.52 2.84 -5.61
CA GLU A 86 -11.16 4.00 -4.97
C GLU A 86 -10.55 5.31 -5.46
N ALA A 87 -9.22 5.41 -5.50
CA ALA A 87 -8.54 6.57 -6.05
C ALA A 87 -8.97 6.81 -7.50
N MET A 88 -9.00 5.78 -8.34
CA MET A 88 -9.40 5.89 -9.75
C MET A 88 -10.89 6.21 -9.92
N ALA A 89 -11.77 5.79 -9.01
CA ALA A 89 -13.18 6.15 -9.03
C ALA A 89 -13.40 7.68 -8.97
N ASN A 90 -12.48 8.41 -8.32
CA ASN A 90 -12.52 9.88 -8.27
C ASN A 90 -12.19 10.55 -9.62
N GLY A 91 -11.52 9.83 -10.51
CA GLY A 91 -11.25 10.30 -11.89
C GLY A 91 -12.26 9.79 -12.91
N ALA A 92 -13.18 8.93 -12.49
CA ALA A 92 -14.25 8.40 -13.34
C ALA A 92 -15.54 9.20 -13.18
N SER A 93 -16.45 9.07 -14.14
CA SER A 93 -17.77 9.68 -14.10
C SER A 93 -18.82 8.75 -14.71
N GLY A 94 -20.11 9.03 -14.44
CA GLY A 94 -21.25 8.25 -14.97
C GLY A 94 -21.14 6.78 -14.60
N ASP A 95 -21.50 5.91 -15.54
CA ASP A 95 -21.60 4.46 -15.34
C ASP A 95 -20.29 3.84 -14.82
N THR A 96 -19.14 4.30 -15.31
CA THR A 96 -17.84 3.77 -14.88
C THR A 96 -17.58 4.05 -13.40
N GLN A 97 -17.89 5.24 -12.92
CA GLN A 97 -17.76 5.57 -11.50
C GLN A 97 -18.72 4.72 -10.67
N GLU A 98 -19.96 4.59 -11.12
CA GLU A 98 -20.99 3.81 -10.44
C GLU A 98 -20.62 2.32 -10.37
N GLU A 99 -20.13 1.75 -11.46
CA GLU A 99 -19.66 0.35 -11.48
C GLU A 99 -18.53 0.11 -10.49
N ILE A 100 -17.52 1.00 -10.45
CA ILE A 100 -16.40 0.86 -9.49
C ILE A 100 -16.90 0.96 -8.05
N THR A 101 -17.69 1.98 -7.73
CA THR A 101 -18.16 2.21 -6.36
C THR A 101 -19.11 1.11 -5.89
N ASN A 102 -20.00 0.61 -6.77
CA ASN A 102 -20.88 -0.51 -6.45
C ASN A 102 -20.11 -1.82 -6.28
N ALA A 103 -19.07 -2.07 -7.06
CA ALA A 103 -18.25 -3.26 -6.93
C ALA A 103 -17.49 -3.29 -5.61
N LEU A 104 -17.01 -2.14 -5.16
CA LEU A 104 -16.24 -1.97 -3.92
C LEU A 104 -17.14 -1.92 -2.70
N CYS A 105 -18.10 -0.99 -2.70
CA CYS A 105 -18.84 -0.63 -1.51
C CYS A 105 -20.25 -0.10 -1.83
N SER A 106 -21.10 -0.94 -2.43
CA SER A 106 -22.47 -0.57 -2.78
C SER A 106 -23.23 0.05 -1.61
N GLY A 107 -23.84 1.20 -1.84
CA GLY A 107 -24.63 1.93 -0.85
C GLY A 107 -23.83 2.90 0.03
N VAL A 108 -22.52 3.02 -0.19
CA VAL A 108 -21.67 4.06 0.41
C VAL A 108 -21.29 5.06 -0.68
N THR A 109 -21.45 6.35 -0.40
CA THR A 109 -21.09 7.41 -1.37
C THR A 109 -19.58 7.46 -1.56
N LEU A 110 -19.11 7.91 -2.74
CA LEU A 110 -17.68 8.04 -3.02
C LEU A 110 -16.99 8.97 -2.01
N GLU A 111 -17.64 10.03 -1.57
CA GLU A 111 -17.11 10.93 -0.54
C GLU A 111 -16.88 10.19 0.79
N ASN A 112 -17.86 9.41 1.24
CA ASN A 112 -17.71 8.60 2.45
C ASN A 112 -16.63 7.51 2.29
N MET A 113 -16.51 6.92 1.10
CA MET A 113 -15.43 5.97 0.78
C MET A 113 -14.06 6.64 0.91
N ASN A 114 -13.90 7.84 0.33
CA ASN A 114 -12.66 8.61 0.44
C ASN A 114 -12.28 8.88 1.91
N GLN A 115 -13.24 9.31 2.72
CA GLN A 115 -13.01 9.54 4.16
C GLN A 115 -12.61 8.26 4.89
N CYS A 116 -13.29 7.16 4.61
CA CYS A 116 -13.00 5.85 5.21
C CYS A 116 -11.63 5.31 4.79
N ALA A 117 -11.26 5.44 3.51
CA ALA A 117 -9.95 5.05 3.00
C ALA A 117 -8.82 5.84 3.67
N SER A 118 -8.99 7.16 3.79
CA SER A 118 -8.05 8.03 4.48
C SER A 118 -7.91 7.67 5.97
N TYR A 119 -9.02 7.39 6.65
CA TYR A 119 -9.00 6.89 8.02
C TYR A 119 -8.26 5.56 8.14
N PHE A 120 -8.53 4.60 7.27
CA PHE A 120 -7.85 3.31 7.23
C PHE A 120 -6.33 3.49 7.06
N ALA A 121 -5.92 4.29 6.07
CA ALA A 121 -4.50 4.56 5.81
C ALA A 121 -3.81 5.22 7.02
N SER A 122 -4.47 6.19 7.67
CA SER A 122 -3.92 6.86 8.85
C SER A 122 -3.75 5.90 10.03
N ARG A 123 -4.67 4.98 10.23
CA ARG A 123 -4.56 3.95 11.28
C ARG A 123 -3.38 3.02 11.06
N ILE A 124 -3.17 2.56 9.83
CA ILE A 124 -2.03 1.71 9.50
C ILE A 124 -0.72 2.46 9.78
N GLN A 125 -0.62 3.71 9.35
CA GLN A 125 0.60 4.51 9.56
C GLN A 125 0.82 4.86 11.04
N SER A 126 -0.24 5.04 11.83
CA SER A 126 -0.13 5.35 13.26
C SER A 126 0.39 4.17 14.08
N VAL A 127 0.07 2.94 13.70
CA VAL A 127 0.61 1.73 14.36
C VAL A 127 2.13 1.68 14.23
N ALA A 128 2.65 2.07 13.09
CA ALA A 128 4.10 2.14 12.84
C ALA A 128 4.83 3.21 13.66
N SER A 129 4.11 4.24 14.11
CA SER A 129 4.69 5.36 14.87
C SER A 129 4.67 5.14 16.39
N SER A 130 3.96 4.12 16.87
CA SER A 130 3.67 3.92 18.30
C SER A 130 4.70 3.05 19.03
N ASP A 131 5.78 2.61 18.39
CA ASP A 131 6.87 1.89 19.03
C ASP A 131 7.67 2.81 19.99
N LYS A 132 7.03 3.22 21.06
CA LYS A 132 7.73 3.51 22.31
C LYS A 132 8.02 2.16 22.95
N SER A 133 9.23 1.65 22.71
CA SER A 133 9.77 0.55 23.51
C SER A 133 9.55 0.84 24.98
N PRO A 134 9.03 -0.09 25.81
CA PRO A 134 9.16 0.04 27.25
C PRO A 134 10.65 0.14 27.54
N GLU A 135 11.06 1.21 28.24
CA GLU A 135 12.42 1.42 28.69
C GLU A 135 12.90 0.20 29.47
N SER A 136 13.67 -0.67 28.84
CA SER A 136 14.51 -1.62 29.54
C SER A 136 15.93 -1.12 29.56
N SER A 137 16.28 -0.53 30.75
CA SER A 137 17.60 -0.43 31.37
C SER A 137 18.83 -0.75 30.49
N GLN A 138 19.62 0.31 30.33
CA GLN A 138 21.09 0.36 30.25
C GLN A 138 21.84 -0.94 29.95
N SER A 139 22.42 -1.04 28.77
CA SER A 139 23.76 -1.53 28.60
C SER A 139 24.42 -0.80 27.41
N SER A 140 25.51 -0.15 27.75
CA SER A 140 26.44 0.50 26.84
C SER A 140 27.15 -0.56 26.01
N GLU A 141 26.97 -0.52 24.69
CA GLU A 141 28.04 -0.86 23.75
C GLU A 141 27.74 -0.25 22.37
N LYS A 142 28.77 0.41 21.86
CA LYS A 142 28.80 1.00 20.54
C LYS A 142 28.92 -0.11 19.50
N ASP A 143 27.94 -0.20 18.59
CA ASP A 143 28.23 -0.73 17.27
C ASP A 143 27.32 -0.11 16.21
N SER A 144 27.95 0.22 15.12
CA SER A 144 27.47 0.97 13.98
C SER A 144 26.70 0.09 12.97
N GLU A 145 25.50 -0.38 13.34
CA GLU A 145 24.54 -1.02 12.41
C GLU A 145 23.09 -0.82 12.91
N LYS A 146 22.69 0.43 13.13
CA LYS A 146 21.40 0.77 13.72
C LYS A 146 20.41 1.33 12.71
N ASN A 147 19.97 0.54 11.73
CA ASN A 147 18.77 0.88 10.97
C ASN A 147 17.75 -0.26 10.80
N SER A 148 17.98 -1.42 11.44
CA SER A 148 17.14 -2.62 11.28
C SER A 148 16.09 -2.84 12.37
N ASP A 149 15.91 -1.91 13.31
CA ASP A 149 15.25 -2.20 14.59
C ASP A 149 13.85 -1.60 14.77
N LYS A 150 13.23 -1.04 13.73
CA LYS A 150 11.90 -0.42 13.86
C LYS A 150 10.84 -1.21 13.10
N SER A 151 9.75 -1.57 13.79
CA SER A 151 8.52 -2.04 13.15
C SER A 151 7.88 -0.89 12.36
N PHE A 152 7.43 -1.16 11.14
CA PHE A 152 6.70 -0.19 10.35
C PHE A 152 5.72 -0.84 9.37
N VAL A 153 4.69 -0.09 9.05
CA VAL A 153 3.82 -0.34 7.90
C VAL A 153 3.77 0.93 7.07
N LYS A 154 4.16 0.86 5.83
CA LYS A 154 4.12 2.00 4.90
C LYS A 154 3.16 1.68 3.76
N LEU A 155 2.31 2.63 3.46
CA LEU A 155 1.49 2.64 2.25
C LEU A 155 2.08 3.65 1.27
N CYS A 156 2.23 3.24 0.02
CA CYS A 156 2.69 4.11 -1.05
C CYS A 156 1.70 4.06 -2.20
N ASN A 157 1.05 5.17 -2.46
CA ASN A 157 0.17 5.34 -3.60
C ASN A 157 0.81 6.29 -4.61
N SER A 158 0.77 5.95 -5.87
CA SER A 158 1.32 6.77 -6.95
C SER A 158 0.37 6.82 -8.12
N LEU A 159 0.20 8.00 -8.67
CA LEU A 159 -0.50 8.26 -9.92
C LEU A 159 0.52 8.77 -10.94
N ILE A 160 0.77 7.99 -11.96
CA ILE A 160 1.76 8.29 -12.98
C ILE A 160 1.02 8.63 -14.26
N SER A 161 1.13 9.87 -14.71
CA SER A 161 0.48 10.34 -15.92
C SER A 161 1.44 10.39 -17.09
N ASN A 162 0.93 10.10 -18.28
CA ASN A 162 1.63 10.43 -19.51
C ASN A 162 1.73 11.94 -19.64
N ASP A 163 2.82 12.46 -20.21
CA ASP A 163 3.05 13.90 -20.37
C ASP A 163 2.03 14.58 -21.30
N ASN A 164 1.46 13.82 -22.23
CA ASN A 164 0.39 14.27 -23.13
C ASN A 164 -1.03 14.08 -22.58
N ALA A 165 -1.18 13.54 -21.37
CA ALA A 165 -2.48 13.34 -20.76
C ALA A 165 -2.97 14.63 -20.10
N ASP A 166 -4.20 15.02 -20.44
CA ASP A 166 -4.90 16.09 -19.76
C ASP A 166 -5.69 15.52 -18.59
N ILE A 167 -5.21 15.77 -17.37
CA ILE A 167 -5.78 15.24 -16.13
C ILE A 167 -6.34 16.39 -15.31
N MET A 168 -7.59 16.26 -14.91
CA MET A 168 -8.28 17.26 -14.10
C MET A 168 -7.56 17.50 -12.77
N THR A 169 -7.24 18.75 -12.49
CA THR A 169 -6.55 19.15 -11.24
C THR A 169 -7.34 18.76 -9.99
N GLY A 170 -8.68 18.82 -10.05
CA GLY A 170 -9.54 18.38 -8.95
C GLY A 170 -9.38 16.90 -8.61
N PHE A 171 -9.21 16.05 -9.62
CA PHE A 171 -8.92 14.62 -9.40
C PHE A 171 -7.55 14.43 -8.71
N LEU A 172 -6.51 15.12 -9.19
CA LEU A 172 -5.18 15.03 -8.59
C LEU A 172 -5.19 15.53 -7.13
N GLN A 173 -5.91 16.62 -6.85
CA GLN A 173 -6.06 17.13 -5.49
C GLN A 173 -6.79 16.12 -4.59
N THR A 174 -7.88 15.51 -5.06
CA THR A 174 -8.63 14.51 -4.30
C THR A 174 -7.76 13.28 -3.98
N THR A 175 -6.97 12.80 -4.95
CA THR A 175 -6.07 11.67 -4.70
C THR A 175 -4.96 12.03 -3.71
N LYS A 176 -4.51 13.27 -3.69
CA LYS A 176 -3.56 13.74 -2.68
C LYS A 176 -4.21 13.84 -1.30
N ASP A 177 -5.41 14.42 -1.21
CA ASP A 177 -6.10 14.66 0.04
C ASP A 177 -6.44 13.37 0.80
N TYR A 178 -6.99 12.38 0.10
CA TYR A 178 -7.54 11.17 0.75
C TYR A 178 -6.63 9.95 0.69
N TYR A 179 -5.71 9.89 -0.27
CA TYR A 179 -4.88 8.70 -0.52
C TYR A 179 -3.38 9.00 -0.40
N ASP A 180 -3.01 10.23 -0.08
CA ASP A 180 -1.63 10.73 -0.03
C ASP A 180 -0.80 10.31 -1.26
N THR A 181 -1.43 10.43 -2.43
CA THR A 181 -0.88 9.93 -3.68
C THR A 181 0.30 10.80 -4.15
N ASN A 182 1.39 10.16 -4.54
CA ASN A 182 2.48 10.79 -5.28
C ASN A 182 2.06 10.96 -6.74
N VAL A 183 2.07 12.18 -7.24
CA VAL A 183 1.71 12.48 -8.62
C VAL A 183 2.96 12.69 -9.45
N LEU A 184 3.19 11.81 -10.42
CA LEU A 184 4.33 11.83 -11.30
C LEU A 184 3.87 12.02 -12.76
N ARG A 185 4.73 12.60 -13.61
CA ARG A 185 4.49 12.79 -15.04
C ARG A 185 5.69 12.31 -15.82
N PHE A 186 5.45 11.45 -16.79
CA PHE A 186 6.49 10.91 -17.68
C PHE A 186 5.99 10.79 -19.11
N ASN A 187 6.91 10.86 -20.07
CA ASN A 187 6.61 10.50 -21.44
C ASN A 187 6.67 8.96 -21.59
N PHE A 188 5.52 8.32 -21.76
CA PHE A 188 5.45 6.86 -21.90
C PHE A 188 6.02 6.32 -23.22
N SER A 189 6.34 7.21 -24.18
CA SER A 189 7.08 6.85 -25.39
C SER A 189 8.60 6.95 -25.21
N ASP A 190 9.08 7.57 -24.14
CA ASP A 190 10.51 7.69 -23.83
C ASP A 190 10.99 6.45 -23.04
N SER A 191 11.73 5.59 -23.72
CA SER A 191 12.24 4.35 -23.12
C SER A 191 13.21 4.57 -21.95
N ASP A 192 13.93 5.68 -21.91
CA ASP A 192 14.89 5.97 -20.85
C ASP A 192 14.19 6.54 -19.62
N ALA A 193 13.18 7.38 -19.82
CA ALA A 193 12.29 7.82 -18.74
C ALA A 193 11.58 6.62 -18.10
N LEU A 194 11.06 5.70 -18.91
CA LEU A 194 10.41 4.48 -18.40
C LEU A 194 11.38 3.56 -17.66
N LYS A 195 12.61 3.39 -18.14
CA LYS A 195 13.63 2.61 -17.42
C LYS A 195 14.00 3.21 -16.09
N LYS A 196 14.11 4.55 -16.02
CA LYS A 196 14.35 5.29 -14.77
C LYS A 196 13.23 5.06 -13.78
N LEU A 197 11.98 5.19 -14.24
CA LEU A 197 10.78 4.93 -13.45
C LEU A 197 10.73 3.48 -12.98
N ASP A 198 10.95 2.54 -13.89
CA ASP A 198 10.91 1.10 -13.62
C ASP A 198 11.99 0.69 -12.63
N LYS A 199 13.23 1.16 -12.82
CA LYS A 199 14.32 0.91 -11.87
C LYS A 199 13.95 1.38 -10.48
N LYS A 200 13.39 2.58 -10.34
CA LYS A 200 13.00 3.12 -9.06
C LYS A 200 11.97 2.24 -8.35
N TYR A 201 10.93 1.80 -9.07
CA TYR A 201 9.92 0.91 -8.50
C TYR A 201 10.42 -0.53 -8.33
N ALA A 202 11.34 -1.00 -9.16
CA ALA A 202 11.99 -2.30 -8.99
C ALA A 202 12.89 -2.33 -7.74
N ASP A 203 13.67 -1.29 -7.52
CA ASP A 203 14.49 -1.12 -6.30
C ASP A 203 13.61 -1.05 -5.04
N PHE A 204 12.45 -0.40 -5.17
CA PHE A 204 11.44 -0.30 -4.14
C PHE A 204 10.72 -1.65 -3.88
N THR A 205 10.41 -2.44 -4.91
CA THR A 205 9.69 -3.72 -4.77
C THR A 205 10.61 -4.91 -4.52
N ASN A 206 11.91 -4.72 -4.64
CA ASN A 206 12.89 -5.80 -4.69
C ASN A 206 12.47 -6.93 -5.67
N ASN A 207 11.65 -6.59 -6.65
CA ASN A 207 11.15 -7.44 -7.71
C ASN A 207 11.70 -6.92 -9.04
N GLY A 208 11.59 -7.71 -10.08
CA GLY A 208 11.93 -7.27 -11.43
C GLY A 208 11.09 -6.10 -11.94
N SER A 209 11.16 -5.82 -13.23
CA SER A 209 10.43 -4.75 -13.88
C SER A 209 8.93 -4.73 -13.53
N VAL A 210 8.42 -3.56 -13.20
CA VAL A 210 7.00 -3.31 -12.91
C VAL A 210 6.27 -2.85 -14.18
N PHE A 211 7.01 -2.26 -15.14
CA PHE A 211 6.46 -1.61 -16.33
C PHE A 211 6.84 -2.30 -17.65
N GLU A 212 7.21 -3.59 -17.62
CA GLU A 212 7.66 -4.34 -18.82
C GLU A 212 6.73 -4.25 -20.03
N ASN A 213 5.44 -4.10 -19.81
CA ASN A 213 4.41 -4.11 -20.85
C ASN A 213 3.59 -2.81 -20.88
N LEU A 214 4.23 -1.68 -20.58
CA LEU A 214 3.55 -0.40 -20.63
C LEU A 214 3.23 0.00 -22.08
N ASP A 215 1.95 0.22 -22.36
CA ASP A 215 1.51 0.78 -23.64
C ASP A 215 1.65 2.32 -23.60
N ALA A 216 2.44 2.86 -24.53
CA ALA A 216 2.62 4.31 -24.67
C ALA A 216 1.31 5.09 -24.91
N LYS A 217 0.23 4.41 -25.29
CA LYS A 217 -1.12 5.00 -25.44
C LYS A 217 -1.87 5.15 -24.12
N GLN A 218 -1.38 4.55 -23.04
CA GLN A 218 -2.00 4.74 -21.72
C GLN A 218 -1.86 6.19 -21.26
N SER A 219 -2.90 6.72 -20.68
CA SER A 219 -2.91 8.09 -20.16
C SER A 219 -2.42 8.14 -18.71
N VAL A 220 -2.75 7.11 -17.92
CA VAL A 220 -2.53 7.07 -16.48
C VAL A 220 -2.24 5.65 -16.00
N ILE A 221 -1.33 5.55 -15.04
CA ILE A 221 -1.08 4.35 -14.26
C ILE A 221 -1.33 4.69 -12.79
N SER A 222 -2.11 3.89 -12.11
CA SER A 222 -2.23 3.94 -10.64
C SER A 222 -1.49 2.76 -10.03
N LEU A 223 -0.61 3.05 -9.08
CA LEU A 223 0.20 2.07 -8.38
C LEU A 223 -0.02 2.23 -6.88
N SER A 224 -0.27 1.13 -6.19
CA SER A 224 -0.31 1.08 -4.73
C SER A 224 0.57 -0.05 -4.22
N ALA A 225 1.30 0.23 -3.17
CA ALA A 225 2.23 -0.70 -2.58
C ALA A 225 2.22 -0.59 -1.05
N THR A 226 2.43 -1.72 -0.38
CA THR A 226 2.50 -1.80 1.07
C THR A 226 3.80 -2.48 1.46
N ASP A 227 4.54 -1.83 2.35
CA ASP A 227 5.75 -2.38 2.97
C ASP A 227 5.49 -2.61 4.47
N ILE A 228 5.74 -3.82 4.93
CA ILE A 228 5.53 -4.22 6.31
C ILE A 228 6.82 -4.82 6.84
N CYS A 229 7.32 -4.23 7.90
CA CYS A 229 8.40 -4.78 8.70
C CYS A 229 7.93 -4.83 10.15
N ASP A 230 7.88 -6.02 10.72
CA ASP A 230 7.44 -6.18 12.10
C ASP A 230 8.20 -7.31 12.78
N ARG A 231 8.09 -7.38 14.10
CA ARG A 231 8.70 -8.40 14.93
C ARG A 231 7.65 -9.16 15.71
N TRP A 232 7.96 -10.40 15.97
CA TRP A 232 7.16 -11.16 16.91
C TRP A 232 7.24 -10.52 18.29
N LEU A 233 6.10 -10.32 18.95
CA LEU A 233 6.04 -9.85 20.33
C LEU A 233 6.85 -10.78 21.25
N ASN A 234 6.74 -12.09 21.00
CA ASN A 234 7.52 -13.14 21.66
C ASN A 234 8.35 -13.83 20.56
N PRO A 235 9.61 -13.43 20.34
CA PRO A 235 10.46 -14.05 19.32
C PRO A 235 10.69 -15.54 19.63
N TYR A 236 10.70 -16.36 18.60
CA TYR A 236 11.08 -17.76 18.72
C TYR A 236 12.57 -17.88 19.07
N ALA A 237 12.88 -18.65 20.10
CA ALA A 237 14.26 -18.99 20.43
C ALA A 237 14.84 -19.96 19.36
N GLN A 238 16.16 -20.04 19.28
CA GLN A 238 16.80 -21.00 18.36
C GLN A 238 16.42 -22.45 18.65
N THR A 239 16.06 -22.77 19.89
CA THR A 239 15.55 -24.08 20.32
C THR A 239 14.15 -24.38 19.80
N ASP A 240 13.42 -23.37 19.37
CA ASP A 240 12.05 -23.50 18.86
C ASP A 240 12.03 -23.66 17.32
N ILE A 241 13.21 -23.80 16.73
CA ILE A 241 13.40 -23.95 15.29
C ILE A 241 13.78 -25.39 15.00
N GLU A 242 12.93 -26.09 14.26
CA GLU A 242 13.16 -27.47 13.87
C GLU A 242 12.93 -27.68 12.36
N LYS A 243 13.57 -28.73 11.83
CA LYS A 243 13.32 -29.19 10.47
C LYS A 243 12.32 -30.33 10.48
N ALA A 244 11.27 -30.18 9.67
CA ALA A 244 10.27 -31.23 9.51
C ALA A 244 9.74 -31.25 8.05
N LYS A 245 9.04 -32.33 7.73
CA LYS A 245 8.48 -32.52 6.41
C LYS A 245 7.19 -31.72 6.24
N PHE A 246 7.15 -30.91 5.19
CA PHE A 246 5.97 -30.20 4.72
C PHE A 246 5.35 -30.98 3.56
N LYS A 247 4.07 -31.29 3.66
CA LYS A 247 3.32 -32.01 2.63
C LYS A 247 2.90 -31.05 1.52
N LEU A 248 3.39 -31.32 0.32
CA LEU A 248 2.98 -30.67 -0.92
C LEU A 248 1.89 -31.47 -1.63
N ALA A 249 1.31 -30.90 -2.67
CA ALA A 249 0.34 -31.61 -3.52
C ALA A 249 0.97 -32.82 -4.24
N ASP A 250 2.26 -32.72 -4.58
CA ASP A 250 3.04 -33.66 -5.39
C ASP A 250 4.19 -34.33 -4.60
N GLY A 251 4.16 -34.29 -3.26
CA GLY A 251 5.20 -34.92 -2.44
C GLY A 251 5.43 -34.25 -1.10
N GLU A 252 6.64 -34.43 -0.57
CA GLU A 252 7.07 -33.84 0.70
C GLU A 252 8.38 -33.07 0.49
N LYS A 253 8.50 -31.96 1.22
CA LYS A 253 9.72 -31.15 1.26
C LYS A 253 10.13 -30.90 2.70
N GLU A 254 11.41 -31.04 3.01
CA GLU A 254 11.93 -30.61 4.31
C GLU A 254 11.94 -29.08 4.36
N VAL A 255 11.34 -28.52 5.39
CA VAL A 255 11.30 -27.08 5.66
C VAL A 255 11.62 -26.81 7.12
N THR A 256 12.03 -25.59 7.41
CA THR A 256 12.28 -25.12 8.76
C THR A 256 10.98 -24.57 9.35
N TYR A 257 10.58 -25.11 10.49
CA TYR A 257 9.42 -24.65 11.26
C TYR A 257 9.86 -23.85 12.47
N MET A 258 9.04 -22.90 12.83
CA MET A 258 9.03 -22.27 14.16
C MET A 258 7.93 -22.95 14.96
N THR A 259 8.26 -23.53 16.11
CA THR A 259 7.32 -24.23 16.98
C THR A 259 7.11 -23.44 18.26
N SER A 260 5.89 -23.41 18.77
CA SER A 260 5.60 -22.83 20.07
C SER A 260 4.57 -23.69 20.82
N ASN A 261 4.61 -23.60 22.15
CA ASN A 261 3.62 -24.19 23.03
C ASN A 261 2.48 -23.23 23.40
N GLU A 262 2.31 -22.18 22.64
CA GLU A 262 1.26 -21.21 22.89
C GLU A 262 -0.13 -21.79 22.63
N THR A 263 -1.04 -21.55 23.55
CA THR A 263 -2.44 -21.94 23.40
C THR A 263 -3.19 -20.77 22.77
N TYR A 264 -3.59 -20.92 21.52
CA TYR A 264 -4.46 -19.94 20.87
C TYR A 264 -5.91 -20.16 21.31
N MET A 265 -6.54 -19.11 21.83
CA MET A 265 -8.00 -19.12 22.03
C MET A 265 -8.68 -19.09 20.65
N LYS A 266 -9.61 -20.03 20.46
CA LYS A 266 -10.46 -20.07 19.28
C LYS A 266 -11.53 -19.01 19.33
#